data_a71f2be3b9df887fc1e47bd78a1086ed
#
_entry.id   a71f2be3b9df887fc1e47bd78a1086ed
#
_cell.length_a   1.000
_cell.length_b   1.000
_cell.length_c   1.000
_cell.angle_alpha   90.00
_cell.angle_beta   90.00
_cell.angle_gamma   90.00
#
_symmetry.space_group_name_H-M   'P 1'
#
loop_
_entity.id
_entity.type
_entity.pdbx_description
1 polymer ?
#
loop_
_entity_poly.entity_id
_entity_poly.type
_entity_poly.pdbx_seq_one_letter_code
_entity_poly.pdbx_strand_id
1 'polypeptide(L)'
;MSHRRAVFAAVLQLIACSGGTLVAHHSFSMFEMDKNVTYEGVVVEYMWVNPHTHFTVDIKTGPDVDPATVGRWDVEGGSTNIMARQGWTRATLKPGERITLVGHPMKDGSKGISLFYMIRPDGKRLYHDIARPKDEASQ
;
A
#
# COMPACT_ATOMS: atom_id res chain seq x y z
N MET A 1 -8.38 -50.55 45.73
CA MET A 1 -8.97 -50.47 44.40
C MET A 1 -9.61 -49.11 44.27
N SER A 2 -9.25 -48.17 43.54
CA SER A 2 -8.52 -47.94 42.30
C SER A 2 -8.33 -46.41 42.19
N HIS A 3 -7.12 -45.91 42.46
CA HIS A 3 -6.80 -44.50 42.34
C HIS A 3 -5.88 -44.22 41.12
N ARG A 4 -6.03 -44.99 40.02
CA ARG A 4 -5.13 -44.97 38.89
C ARG A 4 -5.73 -44.42 37.57
N ARG A 5 -6.89 -43.75 37.61
CA ARG A 5 -7.56 -43.29 36.34
C ARG A 5 -7.77 -41.77 36.22
N ALA A 6 -7.18 -40.93 37.09
CA ALA A 6 -7.40 -39.47 37.05
C ALA A 6 -6.20 -38.61 36.58
N VAL A 7 -5.13 -39.18 36.07
CA VAL A 7 -3.91 -38.41 35.74
C VAL A 7 -3.68 -38.25 34.22
N PHE A 8 -4.49 -38.85 33.35
CA PHE A 8 -4.27 -38.81 31.90
C PHE A 8 -5.11 -37.80 31.11
N ALA A 9 -5.94 -36.97 31.74
CA ALA A 9 -6.83 -36.02 31.06
C ALA A 9 -6.37 -34.56 31.11
N ALA A 10 -5.21 -34.22 31.71
CA ALA A 10 -4.78 -32.82 31.90
C ALA A 10 -3.62 -32.36 31.03
N VAL A 11 -3.13 -33.14 30.08
CA VAL A 11 -1.93 -32.80 29.27
C VAL A 11 -2.25 -32.45 27.81
N LEU A 12 -3.50 -32.52 27.37
CA LEU A 12 -3.86 -32.32 25.96
C LEU A 12 -4.53 -30.98 25.62
N GLN A 13 -4.41 -29.96 26.45
CA GLN A 13 -5.12 -28.67 26.22
C GLN A 13 -4.24 -27.42 26.24
N LEU A 14 -2.94 -27.54 25.95
CA LEU A 14 -1.99 -26.42 25.99
C LEU A 14 -1.23 -26.19 24.67
N ILE A 15 -1.72 -26.69 23.52
CA ILE A 15 -1.10 -26.42 22.22
C ILE A 15 -2.19 -25.95 21.24
N ALA A 16 -2.73 -24.75 21.45
CA ALA A 16 -3.59 -24.12 20.46
C ALA A 16 -3.71 -22.60 20.65
N CYS A 17 -2.63 -21.86 20.89
CA CYS A 17 -2.65 -20.40 20.81
C CYS A 17 -1.25 -19.84 20.45
N SER A 18 -0.67 -20.30 19.35
CA SER A 18 0.47 -19.62 18.73
C SER A 18 0.28 -19.60 17.20
N GLY A 19 -0.86 -19.09 16.78
CA GLY A 19 -1.25 -18.87 15.39
C GLY A 19 -1.41 -17.40 15.08
N GLY A 20 -0.36 -16.78 14.61
CA GLY A 20 -0.49 -15.85 13.52
C GLY A 20 -0.71 -14.39 13.79
N THR A 21 0.35 -13.63 14.02
CA THR A 21 0.41 -12.22 13.66
C THR A 21 1.70 -11.93 12.87
N LEU A 22 1.99 -12.72 11.84
CA LEU A 22 3.19 -12.58 11.02
C LEU A 22 2.92 -12.04 9.60
N VAL A 23 1.70 -11.61 9.28
CA VAL A 23 1.36 -11.20 7.91
C VAL A 23 1.48 -9.69 7.67
N ALA A 24 1.53 -8.85 8.71
CA ALA A 24 1.44 -7.39 8.54
C ALA A 24 2.76 -6.66 8.25
N HIS A 25 3.92 -7.30 8.39
CA HIS A 25 5.21 -6.62 8.23
C HIS A 25 5.94 -6.91 6.91
N HIS A 26 5.40 -7.75 6.03
CA HIS A 26 6.08 -8.12 4.78
C HIS A 26 5.73 -7.23 3.59
N SER A 27 4.67 -6.43 3.66
CA SER A 27 4.16 -5.65 2.53
C SER A 27 5.17 -4.62 2.00
N PHE A 28 5.84 -3.87 2.88
CA PHE A 28 6.77 -2.80 2.45
C PHE A 28 8.20 -3.27 2.17
N SER A 29 8.59 -4.45 2.60
CA SER A 29 9.97 -4.95 2.41
C SER A 29 10.34 -5.20 0.95
N MET A 30 9.37 -5.35 0.07
CA MET A 30 9.56 -5.57 -1.37
C MET A 30 9.81 -4.27 -2.14
N PHE A 31 9.55 -3.10 -1.55
CA PHE A 31 9.74 -1.79 -2.17
C PHE A 31 11.06 -1.13 -1.76
N GLU A 32 11.62 -0.30 -2.64
CA GLU A 32 12.79 0.56 -2.37
C GLU A 32 12.34 1.80 -1.60
N MET A 33 12.07 1.67 -0.29
CA MET A 33 11.45 2.71 0.54
C MET A 33 12.29 4.00 0.71
N ASP A 34 13.56 3.95 0.40
CA ASP A 34 14.51 5.09 0.38
C ASP A 34 14.56 5.80 -0.97
N LYS A 35 13.87 5.27 -2.00
CA LYS A 35 13.83 5.84 -3.35
C LYS A 35 12.44 6.38 -3.67
N ASN A 36 12.37 7.66 -4.01
CA ASN A 36 11.17 8.31 -4.52
C ASN A 36 11.28 8.51 -6.04
N VAL A 37 10.32 7.98 -6.78
CA VAL A 37 10.22 8.12 -8.23
C VAL A 37 8.91 8.81 -8.57
N THR A 38 8.96 9.78 -9.47
CA THR A 38 7.79 10.50 -9.96
C THR A 38 7.29 9.84 -11.26
N TYR A 39 6.02 9.47 -11.27
CA TYR A 39 5.36 8.81 -12.38
C TYR A 39 4.20 9.66 -12.88
N GLU A 40 4.04 9.74 -14.20
CA GLU A 40 2.88 10.36 -14.84
C GLU A 40 2.14 9.33 -15.67
N GLY A 41 0.83 9.29 -15.53
CA GLY A 41 0.05 8.25 -16.19
C GLY A 41 -1.45 8.53 -16.18
N VAL A 42 -2.19 7.52 -16.66
CA VAL A 42 -3.65 7.53 -16.74
C VAL A 42 -4.20 6.41 -15.88
N VAL A 43 -5.14 6.73 -15.00
CA VAL A 43 -5.83 5.76 -14.15
C VAL A 43 -6.62 4.79 -15.03
N VAL A 44 -6.43 3.50 -14.79
CA VAL A 44 -7.18 2.42 -15.46
C VAL A 44 -8.30 1.91 -14.55
N GLU A 45 -7.98 1.66 -13.28
CA GLU A 45 -8.90 1.14 -12.28
C GLU A 45 -8.54 1.67 -10.90
N TYR A 46 -9.53 1.82 -10.03
CA TYR A 46 -9.35 2.22 -8.65
C TYR A 46 -10.20 1.36 -7.71
N MET A 47 -9.56 0.66 -6.79
CA MET A 47 -10.17 -0.22 -5.81
C MET A 47 -10.00 0.35 -4.40
N TRP A 48 -11.11 0.89 -3.88
CA TRP A 48 -11.19 1.40 -2.50
C TRP A 48 -11.57 0.28 -1.54
N VAL A 49 -10.59 -0.54 -1.14
CA VAL A 49 -10.76 -1.77 -0.35
C VAL A 49 -9.73 -1.86 0.78
N ASN A 50 -9.98 -2.72 1.78
CA ASN A 50 -9.05 -3.10 2.82
C ASN A 50 -8.46 -4.50 2.53
N PRO A 51 -7.26 -4.82 3.03
CA PRO A 51 -6.41 -4.04 3.94
C PRO A 51 -5.69 -2.87 3.27
N HIS A 52 -5.47 -2.91 1.95
CA HIS A 52 -4.79 -1.86 1.19
C HIS A 52 -5.65 -1.42 0.01
N THR A 53 -5.66 -0.12 -0.24
CA THR A 53 -6.25 0.45 -1.46
C THR A 53 -5.31 0.19 -2.63
N HIS A 54 -5.85 -0.19 -3.77
CA HIS A 54 -5.09 -0.44 -4.99
C HIS A 54 -5.64 0.37 -6.16
N PHE A 55 -4.78 0.75 -7.06
CA PHE A 55 -5.17 1.28 -8.36
C PHE A 55 -4.14 0.94 -9.42
N THR A 56 -4.62 0.81 -10.65
CA THR A 56 -3.81 0.51 -11.81
C THR A 56 -3.65 1.76 -12.66
N VAL A 57 -2.43 2.06 -13.09
CA VAL A 57 -2.09 3.24 -13.88
C VAL A 57 -1.31 2.83 -15.11
N ASP A 58 -1.71 3.33 -16.28
CA ASP A 58 -0.88 3.28 -17.47
C ASP A 58 0.15 4.41 -17.41
N ILE A 59 1.35 4.10 -16.93
CA ILE A 59 2.47 5.04 -16.85
C ILE A 59 2.92 5.40 -18.26
N LYS A 60 3.01 6.69 -18.55
CA LYS A 60 3.39 7.24 -19.86
C LYS A 60 4.77 7.87 -19.83
N THR A 61 5.11 8.54 -18.73
CA THR A 61 6.37 9.24 -18.53
C THR A 61 6.60 9.54 -17.07
N GLY A 62 7.70 10.20 -16.77
CA GLY A 62 8.10 10.74 -15.47
C GLY A 62 9.57 11.15 -15.56
N PRO A 63 10.02 12.14 -14.80
CA PRO A 63 11.41 12.63 -14.86
C PRO A 63 12.45 11.55 -14.56
N ASP A 64 12.05 10.55 -13.74
CA ASP A 64 12.95 9.47 -13.30
C ASP A 64 12.54 8.10 -13.87
N VAL A 65 11.60 8.06 -14.83
CA VAL A 65 11.07 6.82 -15.42
C VAL A 65 11.83 6.45 -16.67
N ASP A 66 12.40 5.25 -16.70
CA ASP A 66 13.00 4.69 -17.91
C ASP A 66 11.89 4.47 -18.96
N PRO A 67 12.02 5.07 -20.18
CA PRO A 67 11.06 4.89 -21.26
C PRO A 67 10.78 3.43 -21.63
N ALA A 68 11.71 2.52 -21.39
CA ALA A 68 11.52 1.09 -21.63
C ALA A 68 10.56 0.43 -20.62
N THR A 69 10.27 1.08 -19.50
CA THR A 69 9.43 0.54 -18.43
C THR A 69 7.99 1.07 -18.44
N VAL A 70 7.65 2.00 -19.34
CA VAL A 70 6.28 2.52 -19.46
C VAL A 70 5.24 1.41 -19.67
N GLY A 71 3.97 1.70 -19.41
CA GLY A 71 2.85 0.77 -19.52
C GLY A 71 2.09 0.62 -18.22
N ARG A 72 1.45 -0.53 -18.04
CA ARG A 72 0.57 -0.78 -16.90
C ARG A 72 1.35 -1.14 -15.64
N TRP A 73 1.04 -0.42 -14.56
CA TRP A 73 1.65 -0.57 -13.25
C TRP A 73 0.57 -0.67 -12.18
N ASP A 74 0.81 -1.49 -11.16
CA ASP A 74 -0.02 -1.59 -9.98
C ASP A 74 0.50 -0.67 -8.87
N VAL A 75 -0.40 0.07 -8.23
CA VAL A 75 -0.08 1.00 -7.15
C VAL A 75 -0.80 0.57 -5.89
N GLU A 76 -0.03 0.32 -4.84
CA GLU A 76 -0.53 0.00 -3.51
C GLU A 76 -0.54 1.25 -2.64
N GLY A 77 -1.69 1.58 -2.06
CA GLY A 77 -1.86 2.63 -1.07
C GLY A 77 -2.02 2.09 0.35
N GLY A 78 -2.41 2.94 1.27
CA GLY A 78 -2.72 2.56 2.64
C GLY A 78 -4.12 1.95 2.79
N SER A 79 -4.50 1.62 4.02
CA SER A 79 -5.88 1.21 4.33
C SER A 79 -6.86 2.36 4.07
N THR A 80 -8.10 2.01 3.75
CA THR A 80 -9.16 3.01 3.48
C THR A 80 -9.34 4.01 4.62
N ASN A 81 -9.19 3.58 5.88
CA ASN A 81 -9.31 4.45 7.05
C ASN A 81 -8.17 5.47 7.17
N ILE A 82 -6.94 5.05 6.87
CA ILE A 82 -5.77 5.93 6.90
C ILE A 82 -5.86 6.94 5.75
N MET A 83 -6.12 6.46 4.54
CA MET A 83 -6.23 7.32 3.36
C MET A 83 -7.40 8.31 3.46
N ALA A 84 -8.54 7.91 4.05
CA ALA A 84 -9.67 8.81 4.27
C ALA A 84 -9.31 10.02 5.14
N ARG A 85 -8.46 9.83 6.16
CA ARG A 85 -7.94 10.93 7.00
C ARG A 85 -7.04 11.89 6.24
N GLN A 86 -6.47 11.45 5.12
CA GLN A 86 -5.65 12.25 4.21
C GLN A 86 -6.48 12.89 3.07
N GLY A 87 -7.80 12.72 3.10
CA GLY A 87 -8.71 13.32 2.13
C GLY A 87 -9.04 12.44 0.92
N TRP A 88 -8.62 11.18 0.93
CA TRP A 88 -9.02 10.22 -0.09
C TRP A 88 -10.46 9.73 0.14
N THR A 89 -11.12 9.41 -0.93
CA THR A 89 -12.48 8.83 -0.93
C THR A 89 -12.57 7.77 -2.03
N ARG A 90 -13.65 7.01 -2.05
CA ARG A 90 -13.97 6.09 -3.15
C ARG A 90 -14.07 6.80 -4.52
N ALA A 91 -14.31 8.10 -4.54
CA ALA A 91 -14.45 8.90 -5.75
C ALA A 91 -13.19 9.74 -6.09
N THR A 92 -12.07 9.53 -5.37
CA THR A 92 -10.85 10.32 -5.56
C THR A 92 -10.22 10.13 -6.93
N LEU A 93 -10.24 8.91 -7.46
CA LEU A 93 -9.72 8.57 -8.77
C LEU A 93 -10.82 7.99 -9.65
N LYS A 94 -10.77 8.32 -10.92
CA LYS A 94 -11.67 7.77 -11.94
C LYS A 94 -10.87 7.23 -13.12
N PRO A 95 -11.29 6.10 -13.73
CA PRO A 95 -10.69 5.64 -14.97
C PRO A 95 -10.63 6.75 -16.03
N GLY A 96 -9.50 6.86 -16.72
CA GLY A 96 -9.22 7.88 -17.71
C GLY A 96 -8.64 9.20 -17.18
N GLU A 97 -8.58 9.41 -15.87
CA GLU A 97 -7.94 10.60 -15.28
C GLU A 97 -6.42 10.55 -15.43
N ARG A 98 -5.83 11.69 -15.79
CA ARG A 98 -4.37 11.89 -15.75
C ARG A 98 -3.96 12.24 -14.34
N ILE A 99 -2.93 11.56 -13.84
CA ILE A 99 -2.38 11.80 -12.52
C ILE A 99 -0.85 11.86 -12.56
N THR A 100 -0.30 12.59 -11.59
CA THR A 100 1.10 12.49 -11.21
C THR A 100 1.15 11.88 -9.81
N LEU A 101 1.94 10.85 -9.66
CA LEU A 101 2.15 10.20 -8.36
C LEU A 101 3.65 10.06 -8.06
N VAL A 102 3.97 10.08 -6.78
CA VAL A 102 5.31 9.77 -6.28
C VAL A 102 5.20 8.52 -5.41
N GLY A 103 6.10 7.59 -5.61
CA GLY A 103 6.10 6.34 -4.89
C GLY A 103 7.42 5.61 -4.95
N HIS A 104 7.45 4.49 -4.27
CA HIS A 104 8.61 3.63 -4.11
C HIS A 104 8.48 2.44 -5.07
N PRO A 105 9.42 2.22 -5.99
CA PRO A 105 9.36 1.10 -6.92
C PRO A 105 9.66 -0.24 -6.24
N MET A 106 9.28 -1.33 -6.89
CA MET A 106 9.64 -2.69 -6.48
C MET A 106 11.15 -2.91 -6.63
N LYS A 107 11.77 -3.59 -5.66
CA LYS A 107 13.21 -3.94 -5.65
C LYS A 107 13.59 -4.90 -6.77
N ASP A 108 12.67 -5.74 -7.21
CA ASP A 108 12.90 -6.73 -8.27
C ASP A 108 12.68 -6.16 -9.69
N GLY A 109 12.36 -4.86 -9.80
CA GLY A 109 12.08 -4.19 -11.06
C GLY A 109 10.71 -4.51 -11.67
N SER A 110 9.85 -5.26 -10.98
CA SER A 110 8.48 -5.47 -11.43
C SER A 110 7.67 -4.17 -11.40
N LYS A 111 6.58 -4.10 -12.17
CA LYS A 111 5.75 -2.90 -12.35
C LYS A 111 4.79 -2.70 -11.18
N GLY A 112 5.35 -2.50 -9.99
CA GLY A 112 4.64 -2.21 -8.76
C GLY A 112 5.19 -0.96 -8.07
N ILE A 113 4.31 -0.19 -7.44
CA ILE A 113 4.62 1.05 -6.75
C ILE A 113 3.94 1.03 -5.39
N SER A 114 4.68 1.28 -4.29
CA SER A 114 4.09 1.71 -3.05
C SER A 114 3.87 3.22 -3.11
N LEU A 115 2.61 3.66 -3.02
CA LEU A 115 2.26 5.08 -3.12
C LEU A 115 2.85 5.87 -1.95
N PHE A 116 3.52 6.99 -2.25
CA PHE A 116 3.87 7.97 -1.23
C PHE A 116 2.83 9.11 -1.21
N TYR A 117 2.64 9.79 -2.33
CA TYR A 117 1.55 10.75 -2.52
C TYR A 117 1.16 10.88 -3.99
N MET A 118 -0.03 11.40 -4.22
CA MET A 118 -0.51 11.81 -5.54
C MET A 118 -0.65 13.33 -5.58
N ILE A 119 -0.34 13.92 -6.72
CA ILE A 119 -0.56 15.33 -7.01
C ILE A 119 -1.86 15.47 -7.81
N ARG A 120 -2.80 16.21 -7.27
CA ARG A 120 -4.06 16.52 -7.92
C ARG A 120 -3.87 17.61 -9.01
N PRO A 121 -4.84 17.78 -9.94
CA PRO A 121 -4.80 18.86 -10.93
C PRO A 121 -4.74 20.28 -10.33
N ASP A 122 -5.22 20.47 -9.10
CA ASP A 122 -5.13 21.72 -8.34
C ASP A 122 -3.76 21.92 -7.65
N GLY A 123 -2.81 21.01 -7.84
CA GLY A 123 -1.48 21.02 -7.23
C GLY A 123 -1.45 20.48 -5.80
N LYS A 124 -2.58 20.16 -5.20
CA LYS A 124 -2.64 19.61 -3.85
C LYS A 124 -2.15 18.17 -3.79
N ARG A 125 -1.31 17.86 -2.80
CA ARG A 125 -0.84 16.50 -2.54
C ARG A 125 -1.81 15.74 -1.65
N LEU A 126 -2.08 14.49 -2.02
CA LEU A 126 -2.81 13.52 -1.21
C LEU A 126 -1.84 12.39 -0.84
N TYR A 127 -1.51 12.30 0.43
CA TYR A 127 -0.63 11.27 0.98
C TYR A 127 -1.39 9.97 1.23
N HIS A 128 -0.68 8.84 1.14
CA HIS A 128 -1.29 7.52 1.44
C HIS A 128 -1.27 7.17 2.93
N ASP A 129 -0.40 7.84 3.70
CA ASP A 129 -0.15 7.56 5.12
C ASP A 129 -0.04 8.86 5.92
N ILE A 130 0.00 8.69 7.25
CA ILE A 130 0.10 9.77 8.23
C ILE A 130 1.51 10.39 8.28
N ALA A 131 2.52 9.69 7.77
CA ALA A 131 3.91 10.15 7.70
C ALA A 131 4.11 11.28 6.68
N ARG A 132 3.27 12.34 6.80
CA ARG A 132 3.47 13.58 6.07
C ARG A 132 4.79 14.22 6.54
N PRO A 133 5.67 14.69 5.64
CA PRO A 133 6.81 15.49 6.01
C PRO A 133 6.36 16.66 6.91
N LYS A 134 7.07 16.91 8.03
CA LYS A 134 6.66 17.89 9.04
C LYS A 134 6.60 19.32 8.53
N ASP A 135 7.31 19.60 7.47
CA ASP A 135 7.39 20.88 6.75
C ASP A 135 6.14 21.18 5.89
N GLU A 136 5.35 20.19 5.54
CA GLU A 136 4.12 20.37 4.76
C GLU A 136 2.82 20.32 5.59
N ALA A 137 2.91 20.02 6.88
CA ALA A 137 1.75 19.95 7.77
C ALA A 137 1.14 21.31 8.14
N SER A 138 1.79 22.42 7.71
CA SER A 138 1.47 23.79 8.16
C SER A 138 0.95 24.73 7.05
N GLN A 139 0.56 24.19 5.88
CA GLN A 139 -0.02 25.00 4.80
C GLN A 139 -1.48 24.64 4.53
#